data_40620c41e6e0a4a5cd37d0d189888648
#
_entry.id   40620c41e6e0a4a5cd37d0d189888648
#
_cell.length_a   1.000
_cell.length_b   1.000
_cell.length_c   1.000
_cell.angle_alpha   90.00
_cell.angle_beta   90.00
_cell.angle_gamma   90.00
#
_symmetry.space_group_name_H-M   'P 1'
#
loop_
_entity.id
_entity.type
_entity.pdbx_description
1 polymer ?
#
loop_
_entity_poly.entity_id
_entity_poly.type
_entity_poly.pdbx_seq_one_letter_code
_entity_poly.pdbx_strand_id
1 'polypeptide(L)'
;VVDKVDRPGARPLEVIDEVLDLFIELGADDDQLEFPVVYASARDGYASLSAEAREGDMRPLLDSILENIAPPQGDLNGPLQIRFSSLDYDDYVGRIGIGRVERGTVQHGQQVALCKTDGTVENVKVSRLYQFEGLRRVEVPEASLGDLVAVSGITDLNIGETACDPECIEPLPFVKIDEPTISMNFMVNNSPFAGKEGKFVTSRNSRDRLFKEVETNVSMRVEETETTDCFKVSGRGELHLSILIETM
;
A
#
# COMPACT_ATOMS: atom_id res chain seq x y z
N VAL A 1 15.05 -7.74 -12.80
CA VAL A 1 15.25 -9.18 -12.51
C VAL A 1 14.26 -9.99 -13.34
N VAL A 2 14.76 -10.93 -14.14
CA VAL A 2 13.95 -11.91 -14.88
C VAL A 2 13.89 -13.19 -14.07
N ASP A 3 12.76 -13.38 -13.35
CA ASP A 3 12.53 -14.56 -12.51
C ASP A 3 11.85 -15.70 -13.31
N LYS A 4 11.85 -16.90 -12.71
CA LYS A 4 11.23 -18.11 -13.26
C LYS A 4 11.89 -18.62 -14.54
N VAL A 5 13.20 -18.39 -14.69
CA VAL A 5 13.96 -18.90 -15.85
C VAL A 5 14.06 -20.43 -15.89
N ASP A 6 13.69 -21.11 -14.78
CA ASP A 6 13.55 -22.56 -14.65
C ASP A 6 12.32 -23.15 -15.33
N ARG A 7 11.36 -22.31 -15.71
CA ARG A 7 10.08 -22.81 -16.26
C ARG A 7 10.23 -23.31 -17.70
N PRO A 8 9.53 -24.38 -18.06
CA PRO A 8 9.40 -24.79 -19.46
C PRO A 8 8.77 -23.66 -20.27
N GLY A 9 9.42 -23.28 -21.38
CA GLY A 9 8.98 -22.16 -22.22
C GLY A 9 9.36 -20.77 -21.73
N ALA A 10 10.26 -20.65 -20.74
CA ALA A 10 10.83 -19.36 -20.37
C ALA A 10 11.56 -18.71 -21.56
N ARG A 11 11.35 -17.41 -21.76
CA ARG A 11 11.90 -16.60 -22.86
C ARG A 11 12.69 -15.40 -22.32
N PRO A 12 13.75 -15.63 -21.51
CA PRO A 12 14.39 -14.54 -20.75
C PRO A 12 14.94 -13.41 -21.61
N LEU A 13 15.50 -13.70 -22.78
CA LEU A 13 16.04 -12.67 -23.68
C LEU A 13 14.92 -11.89 -24.37
N GLU A 14 13.91 -12.57 -24.90
CA GLU A 14 12.77 -11.91 -25.54
C GLU A 14 12.02 -10.98 -24.57
N VAL A 15 11.90 -11.37 -23.28
CA VAL A 15 11.27 -10.54 -22.23
C VAL A 15 12.04 -9.24 -22.01
N ILE A 16 13.38 -9.26 -22.13
CA ILE A 16 14.20 -8.04 -22.01
C ILE A 16 13.93 -7.11 -23.19
N ASP A 17 13.86 -7.65 -24.41
CA ASP A 17 13.52 -6.87 -25.60
C ASP A 17 12.13 -6.24 -25.47
N GLU A 18 11.12 -7.02 -25.02
CA GLU A 18 9.77 -6.51 -24.74
C GLU A 18 9.75 -5.40 -23.67
N VAL A 19 10.60 -5.49 -22.62
CA VAL A 19 10.73 -4.46 -21.58
C VAL A 19 11.41 -3.21 -22.13
N LEU A 20 12.45 -3.35 -22.96
CA LEU A 20 13.11 -2.23 -23.61
C LEU A 20 12.16 -1.48 -24.55
N ASP A 21 11.39 -2.22 -25.37
CA ASP A 21 10.38 -1.63 -26.25
C ASP A 21 9.35 -0.83 -25.44
N LEU A 22 8.86 -1.39 -24.33
CA LEU A 22 7.92 -0.68 -23.43
C LEU A 22 8.55 0.59 -22.84
N PHE A 23 9.80 0.56 -22.40
CA PHE A 23 10.49 1.72 -21.85
C PHE A 23 10.63 2.82 -22.89
N ILE A 24 10.98 2.45 -24.14
CA ILE A 24 11.04 3.38 -25.28
C ILE A 24 9.68 4.02 -25.56
N GLU A 25 8.60 3.23 -25.58
CA GLU A 25 7.22 3.74 -25.74
C GLU A 25 6.82 4.71 -24.64
N LEU A 26 7.29 4.48 -23.41
CA LEU A 26 7.05 5.37 -22.25
C LEU A 26 7.95 6.60 -22.24
N GLY A 27 8.89 6.73 -23.18
CA GLY A 27 9.78 7.89 -23.30
C GLY A 27 10.95 7.87 -22.33
N ALA A 28 11.46 6.67 -21.98
CA ALA A 28 12.66 6.52 -21.17
C ALA A 28 13.89 7.15 -21.83
N ASP A 29 14.77 7.75 -21.03
CA ASP A 29 16.04 8.27 -21.47
C ASP A 29 17.13 7.17 -21.55
N ASP A 30 18.31 7.51 -22.10
CA ASP A 30 19.38 6.55 -22.31
C ASP A 30 19.86 5.92 -21.00
N ASP A 31 19.91 6.69 -19.88
CA ASP A 31 20.31 6.20 -18.56
C ASP A 31 19.30 5.18 -18.01
N GLN A 32 18.02 5.36 -18.32
CA GLN A 32 16.95 4.44 -17.92
C GLN A 32 16.93 3.15 -18.76
N LEU A 33 17.46 3.19 -19.98
CA LEU A 33 17.56 2.04 -20.85
C LEU A 33 18.80 1.18 -20.56
N GLU A 34 19.85 1.74 -19.93
CA GLU A 34 21.05 1.03 -19.50
C GLU A 34 20.86 0.45 -18.08
N PHE A 35 20.02 -0.55 -17.92
CA PHE A 35 19.80 -1.20 -16.63
C PHE A 35 20.49 -2.58 -16.56
N PRO A 36 21.03 -2.98 -15.40
CA PRO A 36 21.58 -4.31 -15.20
C PRO A 36 20.48 -5.38 -15.20
N VAL A 37 20.77 -6.54 -15.77
CA VAL A 37 19.83 -7.66 -15.83
C VAL A 37 20.35 -8.83 -15.01
N VAL A 38 19.49 -9.34 -14.13
CA VAL A 38 19.75 -10.55 -13.35
C VAL A 38 18.67 -11.58 -13.67
N TYR A 39 19.09 -12.80 -13.97
CA TYR A 39 18.22 -13.94 -14.22
C TYR A 39 18.12 -14.78 -12.96
N ALA A 40 16.91 -15.20 -12.58
CA ALA A 40 16.72 -15.88 -11.30
C ALA A 40 15.69 -17.02 -11.36
N SER A 41 15.84 -17.98 -10.47
CA SER A 41 14.82 -18.92 -10.06
C SER A 41 14.65 -18.86 -8.55
N ALA A 42 13.61 -18.19 -8.10
CA ALA A 42 13.30 -18.11 -6.67
C ALA A 42 12.96 -19.50 -6.09
N ARG A 43 12.37 -20.38 -6.91
CA ARG A 43 12.06 -21.74 -6.50
C ARG A 43 13.30 -22.58 -6.24
N ASP A 44 14.29 -22.47 -7.13
CA ASP A 44 15.52 -23.29 -7.06
C ASP A 44 16.63 -22.57 -6.29
N GLY A 45 16.41 -21.31 -5.85
CA GLY A 45 17.27 -20.55 -4.96
C GLY A 45 18.56 -20.05 -5.60
N TYR A 46 18.57 -19.72 -6.89
CA TYR A 46 19.74 -19.17 -7.58
C TYR A 46 19.43 -17.90 -8.37
N ALA A 47 20.46 -17.09 -8.58
CA ALA A 47 20.49 -15.95 -9.50
C ALA A 47 21.79 -15.94 -10.30
N SER A 48 21.79 -15.35 -11.49
CA SER A 48 22.94 -15.25 -12.37
C SER A 48 22.86 -14.03 -13.27
N LEU A 49 24.00 -13.54 -13.72
CA LEU A 49 24.11 -12.55 -14.78
C LEU A 49 24.01 -13.17 -16.20
N SER A 50 23.97 -14.50 -16.29
CA SER A 50 23.79 -15.21 -17.55
C SER A 50 22.42 -15.88 -17.63
N ALA A 51 21.73 -15.68 -18.74
CA ALA A 51 20.43 -16.32 -19.02
C ALA A 51 20.51 -17.87 -19.11
N GLU A 52 21.67 -18.42 -19.34
CA GLU A 52 21.92 -19.85 -19.54
C GLU A 52 22.24 -20.60 -18.25
N ALA A 53 22.66 -19.89 -17.20
CA ALA A 53 22.99 -20.49 -15.92
C ALA A 53 21.76 -21.11 -15.24
N ARG A 54 21.95 -22.27 -14.63
CA ARG A 54 20.90 -23.02 -13.91
C ARG A 54 21.31 -23.44 -12.51
N GLU A 55 22.46 -22.98 -12.06
CA GLU A 55 23.05 -23.31 -10.76
C GLU A 55 23.66 -22.07 -10.14
N GLY A 56 23.79 -22.06 -8.82
CA GLY A 56 24.41 -20.98 -8.06
C GLY A 56 23.65 -20.68 -6.77
N ASP A 57 23.80 -19.47 -6.30
CA ASP A 57 23.10 -18.94 -5.13
C ASP A 57 22.47 -17.57 -5.45
N MET A 58 21.88 -16.92 -4.46
CA MET A 58 21.21 -15.64 -4.63
C MET A 58 22.15 -14.42 -4.57
N ARG A 59 23.45 -14.61 -4.37
CA ARG A 59 24.42 -13.51 -4.26
C ARG A 59 24.41 -12.57 -5.46
N PRO A 60 24.39 -13.02 -6.73
CA PRO A 60 24.39 -12.10 -7.86
C PRO A 60 23.21 -11.11 -7.85
N LEU A 61 22.05 -11.54 -7.34
CA LEU A 61 20.89 -10.65 -7.14
C LEU A 61 21.13 -9.66 -6.01
N LEU A 62 21.63 -10.14 -4.86
CA LEU A 62 21.88 -9.30 -3.70
C LEU A 62 22.98 -8.27 -3.98
N ASP A 63 24.05 -8.67 -4.65
CA ASP A 63 25.14 -7.79 -5.05
C ASP A 63 24.63 -6.72 -6.04
N SER A 64 23.82 -7.11 -7.03
CA SER A 64 23.20 -6.16 -7.94
C SER A 64 22.29 -5.15 -7.25
N ILE A 65 21.55 -5.55 -6.21
CA ILE A 65 20.76 -4.63 -5.39
C ILE A 65 21.66 -3.63 -4.66
N LEU A 66 22.74 -4.12 -4.02
CA LEU A 66 23.67 -3.25 -3.31
C LEU A 66 24.42 -2.27 -4.19
N GLU A 67 24.71 -2.65 -5.42
CA GLU A 67 25.41 -1.80 -6.40
C GLU A 67 24.50 -0.75 -7.05
N ASN A 68 23.23 -1.10 -7.33
CA ASN A 68 22.36 -0.27 -8.17
C ASN A 68 21.22 0.43 -7.41
N ILE A 69 20.89 0.00 -6.20
CA ILE A 69 19.82 0.61 -5.40
C ILE A 69 20.44 1.50 -4.32
N ALA A 70 20.24 2.80 -4.44
CA ALA A 70 20.72 3.74 -3.44
C ALA A 70 20.02 3.50 -2.08
N PRO A 71 20.78 3.58 -0.96
CA PRO A 71 20.16 3.53 0.37
C PRO A 71 19.23 4.73 0.59
N PRO A 72 18.32 4.65 1.58
CA PRO A 72 17.50 5.78 1.96
C PRO A 72 18.35 7.03 2.22
N GLN A 73 17.99 8.16 1.61
CA GLN A 73 18.67 9.43 1.77
C GLN A 73 17.84 10.36 2.63
N GLY A 74 18.48 11.07 3.55
CA GLY A 74 17.82 12.02 4.44
C GLY A 74 18.69 12.33 5.66
N ASP A 75 18.15 13.12 6.58
CA ASP A 75 18.81 13.48 7.84
C ASP A 75 18.23 12.63 8.99
N LEU A 76 19.04 11.71 9.50
CA LEU A 76 18.69 10.86 10.65
C LEU A 76 18.43 11.68 11.92
N ASN A 77 19.14 12.80 12.10
CA ASN A 77 19.05 13.67 13.28
C ASN A 77 18.08 14.84 13.07
N GLY A 78 17.48 14.93 11.89
CA GLY A 78 16.54 15.99 11.57
C GLY A 78 15.17 15.78 12.22
N PRO A 79 14.30 16.81 12.18
CA PRO A 79 12.94 16.70 12.69
C PRO A 79 12.15 15.64 11.93
N LEU A 80 11.30 14.90 12.66
CA LEU A 80 10.55 13.75 12.13
C LEU A 80 9.71 14.11 10.91
N GLN A 81 9.72 13.21 9.92
CA GLN A 81 8.76 13.16 8.83
C GLN A 81 8.42 11.68 8.49
N ILE A 82 7.13 11.35 8.53
CA ILE A 82 6.61 10.04 8.06
C ILE A 82 5.57 10.31 6.99
N ARG A 83 5.73 9.72 5.81
CA ARG A 83 4.70 9.75 4.76
C ARG A 83 3.91 8.47 4.77
N PHE A 84 2.59 8.58 4.98
CA PHE A 84 1.70 7.45 4.95
C PHE A 84 1.29 7.12 3.51
N SER A 85 1.56 5.89 3.09
CA SER A 85 1.31 5.39 1.73
C SER A 85 0.25 4.31 1.65
N SER A 86 -0.11 3.70 2.79
CA SER A 86 -1.13 2.66 2.86
C SER A 86 -1.86 2.71 4.20
N LEU A 87 -3.05 2.16 4.23
CA LEU A 87 -3.86 2.00 5.44
C LEU A 87 -4.16 0.52 5.67
N ASP A 88 -4.26 0.15 6.93
CA ASP A 88 -4.74 -1.15 7.39
C ASP A 88 -5.69 -0.93 8.56
N TYR A 89 -6.42 -1.95 8.94
CA TYR A 89 -7.38 -1.90 10.02
C TYR A 89 -7.27 -3.15 10.89
N ASP A 90 -7.31 -2.95 12.18
CA ASP A 90 -7.34 -4.02 13.18
C ASP A 90 -8.48 -3.76 14.16
N ASP A 91 -9.27 -4.78 14.46
CA ASP A 91 -10.48 -4.64 15.31
C ASP A 91 -10.17 -4.18 16.75
N TYR A 92 -8.91 -4.30 17.23
CA TYR A 92 -8.49 -3.93 18.58
C TYR A 92 -7.82 -2.55 18.65
N VAL A 93 -7.01 -2.21 17.64
CA VAL A 93 -6.23 -0.96 17.64
C VAL A 93 -6.78 0.08 16.67
N GLY A 94 -7.78 -0.28 15.89
CA GLY A 94 -8.42 0.58 14.90
C GLY A 94 -7.57 0.76 13.63
N ARG A 95 -7.66 1.95 13.05
CA ARG A 95 -6.93 2.31 11.83
C ARG A 95 -5.43 2.35 12.07
N ILE A 96 -4.67 1.78 11.14
CA ILE A 96 -3.21 1.68 11.16
C ILE A 96 -2.68 2.33 9.89
N GLY A 97 -1.87 3.37 10.05
CA GLY A 97 -1.16 3.99 8.94
C GLY A 97 0.15 3.28 8.67
N ILE A 98 0.38 2.89 7.43
CA ILE A 98 1.65 2.32 6.98
C ILE A 98 2.38 3.36 6.16
N GLY A 99 3.62 3.64 6.51
CA GLY A 99 4.42 4.66 5.86
C GLY A 99 5.91 4.45 6.01
N ARG A 100 6.68 5.31 5.36
CA ARG A 100 8.12 5.34 5.49
C ARG A 100 8.55 6.56 6.30
N VAL A 101 9.52 6.35 7.19
CA VAL A 101 10.22 7.45 7.85
C VAL A 101 11.16 8.09 6.84
N GLU A 102 10.84 9.30 6.39
CA GLU A 102 11.62 10.03 5.38
C GLU A 102 12.72 10.89 6.02
N ARG A 103 12.57 11.24 7.30
CA ARG A 103 13.56 12.00 8.09
C ARG A 103 13.37 11.74 9.58
N GLY A 104 14.47 11.78 10.33
CA GLY A 104 14.47 11.69 11.78
C GLY A 104 14.16 10.30 12.33
N THR A 105 13.64 10.29 13.55
CA THR A 105 13.31 9.08 14.31
C THR A 105 11.95 9.25 14.98
N VAL A 106 11.13 8.23 14.95
CA VAL A 106 9.83 8.16 15.63
C VAL A 106 9.90 7.20 16.80
N GLN A 107 9.28 7.55 17.93
CA GLN A 107 9.21 6.72 19.11
C GLN A 107 7.77 6.33 19.46
N HIS A 108 7.62 5.15 20.07
CA HIS A 108 6.37 4.76 20.69
C HIS A 108 5.92 5.79 21.72
N GLY A 109 4.66 6.19 21.68
CA GLY A 109 4.10 7.18 22.60
C GLY A 109 4.39 8.64 22.27
N GLN A 110 5.16 8.92 21.21
CA GLN A 110 5.50 10.28 20.77
C GLN A 110 4.27 11.03 20.28
N GLN A 111 4.21 12.35 20.57
CA GLN A 111 3.28 13.26 19.92
C GLN A 111 3.85 13.72 18.59
N VAL A 112 3.01 13.73 17.57
CA VAL A 112 3.35 14.17 16.22
C VAL A 112 2.28 15.10 15.67
N ALA A 113 2.65 15.99 14.78
CA ALA A 113 1.73 16.84 14.02
C ALA A 113 1.33 16.12 12.73
N LEU A 114 0.06 15.71 12.60
CA LEU A 114 -0.49 15.15 11.39
C LEU A 114 -0.93 16.27 10.46
N CYS A 115 -0.26 16.38 9.32
CA CYS A 115 -0.59 17.32 8.25
C CYS A 115 -1.55 16.63 7.28
N LYS A 116 -2.82 17.08 7.27
CA LYS A 116 -3.88 16.53 6.43
C LYS A 116 -3.86 17.07 5.01
N THR A 117 -4.53 16.37 4.11
CA THR A 117 -4.62 16.75 2.69
C THR A 117 -5.37 18.06 2.45
N ASP A 118 -6.25 18.47 3.37
CA ASP A 118 -6.96 19.75 3.33
C ASP A 118 -6.14 20.94 3.87
N GLY A 119 -4.90 20.68 4.31
CA GLY A 119 -4.00 21.67 4.89
C GLY A 119 -4.18 21.88 6.40
N THR A 120 -5.09 21.17 7.05
CA THR A 120 -5.23 21.22 8.51
C THR A 120 -4.12 20.42 9.20
N VAL A 121 -3.78 20.80 10.43
CA VAL A 121 -2.76 20.14 11.24
C VAL A 121 -3.35 19.73 12.57
N GLU A 122 -3.24 18.46 12.91
CA GLU A 122 -3.73 17.91 14.16
C GLU A 122 -2.58 17.30 14.98
N ASN A 123 -2.55 17.57 16.28
CA ASN A 123 -1.62 16.89 17.18
C ASN A 123 -2.19 15.54 17.58
N VAL A 124 -1.50 14.47 17.22
CA VAL A 124 -1.89 13.09 17.46
C VAL A 124 -0.78 12.33 18.18
N LYS A 125 -1.13 11.21 18.80
CA LYS A 125 -0.17 10.38 19.53
C LYS A 125 0.04 9.05 18.82
N VAL A 126 1.30 8.67 18.59
CA VAL A 126 1.70 7.33 18.16
C VAL A 126 1.45 6.37 19.30
N SER A 127 0.28 5.72 19.33
CA SER A 127 -0.08 4.80 20.41
C SER A 127 0.68 3.50 20.37
N ARG A 128 0.91 2.96 19.18
CA ARG A 128 1.81 1.82 18.93
C ARG A 128 2.59 2.03 17.66
N LEU A 129 3.80 1.53 17.67
CA LEU A 129 4.74 1.59 16.56
C LEU A 129 5.19 0.16 16.23
N TYR A 130 5.11 -0.21 14.95
CA TYR A 130 5.51 -1.51 14.46
C TYR A 130 6.46 -1.36 13.28
N GLN A 131 7.38 -2.32 13.15
CA GLN A 131 8.16 -2.59 11.94
C GLN A 131 7.73 -3.92 11.32
N PHE A 132 8.14 -4.14 10.07
CA PHE A 132 7.84 -5.37 9.34
C PHE A 132 9.06 -6.31 9.35
N GLU A 133 8.88 -7.50 9.92
CA GLU A 133 9.83 -8.59 9.81
C GLU A 133 9.22 -9.68 8.90
N GLY A 134 9.61 -9.66 7.63
CA GLY A 134 8.93 -10.42 6.59
C GLY A 134 7.47 -9.99 6.45
N LEU A 135 6.53 -10.89 6.71
CA LEU A 135 5.09 -10.62 6.66
C LEU A 135 4.48 -10.27 8.04
N ARG A 136 5.27 -10.23 9.09
CA ARG A 136 4.77 -9.99 10.46
C ARG A 136 5.04 -8.55 10.87
N ARG A 137 4.09 -7.97 11.60
CA ARG A 137 4.27 -6.71 12.31
C ARG A 137 4.84 -7.00 13.69
N VAL A 138 5.96 -6.39 14.02
CA VAL A 138 6.65 -6.51 15.32
C VAL A 138 6.64 -5.14 15.99
N GLU A 139 6.16 -5.07 17.22
CA GLU A 139 6.15 -3.82 17.98
C GLU A 139 7.58 -3.42 18.36
N VAL A 140 7.93 -2.16 18.10
CA VAL A 140 9.27 -1.61 18.35
C VAL A 140 9.17 -0.33 19.17
N PRO A 141 10.19 -0.02 19.99
CA PRO A 141 10.21 1.22 20.77
C PRO A 141 10.49 2.45 19.91
N GLU A 142 11.25 2.28 18.83
CA GLU A 142 11.62 3.37 17.91
C GLU A 142 11.88 2.85 16.50
N ALA A 143 11.78 3.74 15.52
CA ALA A 143 12.13 3.50 14.13
C ALA A 143 12.71 4.79 13.52
N SER A 144 13.58 4.65 12.53
CA SER A 144 14.37 5.76 11.99
C SER A 144 14.28 5.90 10.49
N LEU A 145 14.89 6.92 9.95
CA LEU A 145 15.02 7.20 8.52
C LEU A 145 15.18 5.93 7.69
N GLY A 146 14.31 5.77 6.71
CA GLY A 146 14.27 4.64 5.77
C GLY A 146 13.40 3.47 6.20
N ASP A 147 13.06 3.37 7.49
CA ASP A 147 12.21 2.29 8.00
C ASP A 147 10.78 2.39 7.48
N LEU A 148 10.22 1.24 7.14
CA LEU A 148 8.78 1.09 6.93
C LEU A 148 8.11 0.79 8.26
N VAL A 149 7.19 1.67 8.64
CA VAL A 149 6.50 1.61 9.92
C VAL A 149 5.00 1.47 9.76
N ALA A 150 4.38 0.79 10.72
CA ALA A 150 2.95 0.80 10.91
C ALA A 150 2.63 1.51 12.23
N VAL A 151 1.78 2.54 12.17
CA VAL A 151 1.47 3.42 13.30
C VAL A 151 -0.01 3.33 13.62
N SER A 152 -0.36 3.11 14.88
CA SER A 152 -1.75 3.17 15.37
C SER A 152 -1.96 4.32 16.35
N GLY A 153 -3.24 4.64 16.60
CA GLY A 153 -3.64 5.73 17.48
C GLY A 153 -4.07 7.00 16.75
N ILE A 154 -4.06 6.98 15.43
CA ILE A 154 -4.51 8.06 14.55
C ILE A 154 -5.82 7.63 13.90
N THR A 155 -6.94 8.14 14.39
CA THR A 155 -8.28 7.67 13.98
C THR A 155 -8.69 8.15 12.60
N ASP A 156 -8.29 9.37 12.23
CA ASP A 156 -8.65 9.99 10.94
C ASP A 156 -7.39 10.23 10.10
N LEU A 157 -6.74 9.13 9.75
CA LEU A 157 -5.55 9.11 8.90
C LEU A 157 -5.92 8.72 7.47
N ASN A 158 -5.39 9.46 6.50
CA ASN A 158 -5.55 9.18 5.07
C ASN A 158 -4.21 8.97 4.37
N ILE A 159 -4.25 8.31 3.22
CA ILE A 159 -3.06 8.13 2.38
C ILE A 159 -2.59 9.49 1.85
N GLY A 160 -1.28 9.68 1.85
CA GLY A 160 -0.62 10.91 1.42
C GLY A 160 -0.40 11.92 2.53
N GLU A 161 -1.03 11.75 3.69
CA GLU A 161 -0.80 12.60 4.85
C GLU A 161 0.60 12.38 5.43
N THR A 162 1.13 13.42 6.08
CA THR A 162 2.47 13.41 6.66
C THR A 162 2.40 13.64 8.16
N ALA A 163 3.02 12.75 8.95
CA ALA A 163 3.29 13.05 10.35
C ALA A 163 4.65 13.73 10.49
N CYS A 164 4.66 14.90 11.12
CA CYS A 164 5.82 15.73 11.34
C CYS A 164 6.13 15.89 12.82
N ASP A 165 7.34 16.37 13.11
CA ASP A 165 7.65 16.94 14.41
C ASP A 165 6.73 18.14 14.69
N PRO A 166 6.08 18.23 15.89
CA PRO A 166 5.20 19.36 16.22
C PRO A 166 5.88 20.72 16.19
N GLU A 167 7.19 20.76 16.41
CA GLU A 167 7.98 22.01 16.37
C GLU A 167 8.47 22.37 14.95
N CYS A 168 8.38 21.41 13.99
CA CYS A 168 8.83 21.59 12.61
C CYS A 168 7.83 20.97 11.64
N ILE A 169 6.79 21.71 11.30
CA ILE A 169 5.71 21.26 10.43
C ILE A 169 6.11 21.46 8.96
N GLU A 170 6.53 20.39 8.32
CA GLU A 170 6.96 20.36 6.91
C GLU A 170 6.29 19.18 6.19
N PRO A 171 5.03 19.34 5.70
CA PRO A 171 4.35 18.27 5.00
C PRO A 171 5.03 17.94 3.68
N LEU A 172 5.10 16.65 3.36
CA LEU A 172 5.59 16.18 2.07
C LEU A 172 4.51 16.37 0.98
N PRO A 173 4.91 16.49 -0.29
CA PRO A 173 3.94 16.62 -1.38
C PRO A 173 2.94 15.47 -1.40
N PHE A 174 1.65 15.79 -1.49
CA PHE A 174 0.59 14.79 -1.55
C PHE A 174 0.59 14.07 -2.89
N VAL A 175 0.42 12.75 -2.84
CA VAL A 175 0.04 11.97 -4.01
C VAL A 175 -1.49 12.00 -4.08
N LYS A 176 -2.02 12.64 -5.12
CA LYS A 176 -3.47 12.69 -5.33
C LYS A 176 -3.96 11.28 -5.71
N ILE A 177 -4.89 10.76 -4.93
CA ILE A 177 -5.58 9.51 -5.25
C ILE A 177 -6.75 9.87 -6.17
N ASP A 178 -6.89 9.15 -7.28
CA ASP A 178 -8.00 9.35 -8.20
C ASP A 178 -9.33 9.02 -7.53
N GLU A 179 -10.31 9.89 -7.76
CA GLU A 179 -11.65 9.70 -7.25
C GLU A 179 -12.35 8.51 -7.95
N PRO A 180 -13.28 7.83 -7.26
CA PRO A 180 -14.07 6.77 -7.88
C PRO A 180 -14.87 7.29 -9.07
N THR A 181 -14.86 6.53 -10.17
CA THR A 181 -15.47 6.93 -11.45
C THR A 181 -16.85 6.33 -11.69
N ILE A 182 -17.20 5.23 -11.04
CA ILE A 182 -18.46 4.51 -11.19
C ILE A 182 -19.15 4.37 -9.85
N SER A 183 -20.47 4.55 -9.83
CA SER A 183 -21.30 4.35 -8.64
C SER A 183 -22.44 3.39 -8.93
N MET A 184 -22.81 2.58 -7.93
CA MET A 184 -24.00 1.75 -7.97
C MET A 184 -24.68 1.72 -6.60
N ASN A 185 -25.98 1.40 -6.60
CA ASN A 185 -26.77 1.28 -5.39
C ASN A 185 -26.79 -0.17 -4.91
N PHE A 186 -26.38 -0.37 -3.66
CA PHE A 186 -26.49 -1.62 -2.93
C PHE A 186 -27.75 -1.54 -2.08
N MET A 187 -28.71 -2.39 -2.37
CA MET A 187 -29.99 -2.44 -1.66
C MET A 187 -30.21 -3.79 -1.02
N VAL A 188 -30.86 -3.79 0.12
CA VAL A 188 -31.30 -5.03 0.77
C VAL A 188 -32.41 -5.67 -0.08
N ASN A 189 -32.39 -6.99 -0.17
CA ASN A 189 -33.44 -7.72 -0.88
C ASN A 189 -34.79 -7.54 -0.18
N ASN A 190 -35.71 -6.83 -0.80
CA ASN A 190 -37.06 -6.56 -0.32
C ASN A 190 -38.14 -7.44 -1.00
N SER A 191 -37.71 -8.50 -1.72
CA SER A 191 -38.64 -9.46 -2.33
C SER A 191 -39.41 -10.28 -1.30
N PRO A 192 -40.54 -10.91 -1.68
CA PRO A 192 -41.28 -11.82 -0.80
C PRO A 192 -40.47 -13.03 -0.29
N PHE A 193 -39.31 -13.27 -0.93
CA PHE A 193 -38.39 -14.36 -0.55
C PHE A 193 -37.20 -13.87 0.27
N ALA A 194 -37.17 -12.59 0.65
CA ALA A 194 -36.12 -12.01 1.47
C ALA A 194 -35.95 -12.81 2.79
N GLY A 195 -34.70 -13.10 3.16
CA GLY A 195 -34.38 -13.81 4.40
C GLY A 195 -34.57 -15.33 4.37
N LYS A 196 -34.99 -15.92 3.26
CA LYS A 196 -35.06 -17.37 3.13
C LYS A 196 -33.71 -18.02 2.79
N GLU A 197 -32.84 -17.27 2.11
CA GLU A 197 -31.48 -17.67 1.76
C GLU A 197 -30.50 -16.57 2.22
N GLY A 198 -29.33 -17.01 2.69
CA GLY A 198 -28.28 -16.11 3.20
C GLY A 198 -28.42 -15.78 4.69
N LYS A 199 -27.29 -15.64 5.38
CA LYS A 199 -27.23 -15.39 6.85
C LYS A 199 -27.06 -13.91 7.21
N PHE A 200 -26.51 -13.08 6.29
CA PHE A 200 -26.09 -11.71 6.57
C PHE A 200 -26.78 -10.67 5.66
N VAL A 201 -28.03 -10.92 5.31
CA VAL A 201 -28.80 -10.15 4.30
C VAL A 201 -29.60 -8.98 4.90
N THR A 202 -29.29 -8.56 6.13
CA THR A 202 -29.97 -7.41 6.77
C THR A 202 -29.29 -6.10 6.39
N SER A 203 -30.04 -5.00 6.37
CA SER A 203 -29.56 -3.64 6.16
C SER A 203 -28.37 -3.30 7.06
N ARG A 204 -28.43 -3.67 8.33
CA ARG A 204 -27.37 -3.46 9.30
C ARG A 204 -26.09 -4.20 8.91
N ASN A 205 -26.18 -5.48 8.56
CA ASN A 205 -25.00 -6.28 8.16
C ASN A 205 -24.35 -5.74 6.89
N SER A 206 -25.18 -5.37 5.90
CA SER A 206 -24.70 -4.76 4.66
C SER A 206 -23.99 -3.43 4.92
N ARG A 207 -24.57 -2.59 5.80
CA ARG A 207 -23.96 -1.34 6.22
C ARG A 207 -22.60 -1.58 6.89
N ASP A 208 -22.57 -2.40 7.91
CA ASP A 208 -21.35 -2.66 8.69
C ASP A 208 -20.24 -3.23 7.79
N ARG A 209 -20.60 -4.11 6.83
CA ARG A 209 -19.64 -4.68 5.87
C ARG A 209 -19.12 -3.64 4.89
N LEU A 210 -19.98 -2.79 4.32
CA LEU A 210 -19.61 -1.75 3.37
C LEU A 210 -18.72 -0.67 4.03
N PHE A 211 -19.07 -0.21 5.23
CA PHE A 211 -18.26 0.77 5.94
C PHE A 211 -16.93 0.19 6.42
N LYS A 212 -16.87 -1.10 6.78
CA LYS A 212 -15.60 -1.78 7.09
C LYS A 212 -14.69 -1.86 5.88
N GLU A 213 -15.22 -2.04 4.67
CA GLU A 213 -14.42 -2.05 3.45
C GLU A 213 -13.73 -0.70 3.19
N VAL A 214 -14.42 0.41 3.44
CA VAL A 214 -13.87 1.76 3.24
C VAL A 214 -12.70 2.06 4.18
N GLU A 215 -12.60 1.40 5.33
CA GLU A 215 -11.48 1.59 6.26
C GLU A 215 -10.12 1.20 5.67
N THR A 216 -10.12 0.23 4.75
CA THR A 216 -8.89 -0.26 4.08
C THR A 216 -8.84 0.09 2.60
N ASN A 217 -9.98 0.33 1.96
CA ASN A 217 -10.10 0.55 0.52
C ASN A 217 -10.33 2.04 0.21
N VAL A 218 -9.26 2.79 0.16
CA VAL A 218 -9.26 4.26 -0.07
C VAL A 218 -9.85 4.70 -1.41
N SER A 219 -10.01 3.77 -2.35
CA SER A 219 -10.58 4.03 -3.68
C SER A 219 -12.08 3.79 -3.73
N MET A 220 -12.67 3.45 -2.61
CA MET A 220 -14.09 3.21 -2.47
C MET A 220 -14.72 4.29 -1.60
N ARG A 221 -15.91 4.72 -1.97
CA ARG A 221 -16.74 5.63 -1.17
C ARG A 221 -18.11 5.00 -0.97
N VAL A 222 -18.60 5.04 0.26
CA VAL A 222 -19.93 4.57 0.63
C VAL A 222 -20.71 5.75 1.22
N GLU A 223 -21.86 6.04 0.64
CA GLU A 223 -22.75 7.11 1.07
C GLU A 223 -24.12 6.51 1.43
N GLU A 224 -24.66 6.92 2.56
CA GLU A 224 -26.05 6.60 2.92
C GLU A 224 -27.00 7.40 2.01
N THR A 225 -28.07 6.76 1.57
CA THR A 225 -29.11 7.44 0.78
C THR A 225 -30.25 7.88 1.69
N GLU A 226 -31.28 8.52 1.13
CA GLU A 226 -32.48 8.92 1.87
C GLU A 226 -33.24 7.72 2.49
N THR A 227 -32.99 6.53 1.97
CA THR A 227 -33.58 5.27 2.49
C THR A 227 -32.54 4.49 3.28
N THR A 228 -32.93 3.98 4.43
CA THR A 228 -32.05 3.23 5.35
C THR A 228 -31.57 1.89 4.81
N ASP A 229 -32.16 1.40 3.72
CA ASP A 229 -31.91 0.10 3.12
C ASP A 229 -31.13 0.18 1.80
N CYS A 230 -30.64 1.36 1.43
CA CYS A 230 -29.91 1.61 0.21
C CYS A 230 -28.62 2.39 0.49
N PHE A 231 -27.50 1.92 -0.05
CA PHE A 231 -26.19 2.54 0.06
C PHE A 231 -25.66 2.81 -1.34
N LYS A 232 -25.22 4.05 -1.59
CA LYS A 232 -24.52 4.38 -2.83
C LYS A 232 -23.04 4.05 -2.64
N VAL A 233 -22.54 3.10 -3.42
CA VAL A 233 -21.15 2.67 -3.39
C VAL A 233 -20.48 3.12 -4.68
N SER A 234 -19.38 3.83 -4.54
CA SER A 234 -18.55 4.31 -5.65
C SER A 234 -17.21 3.63 -5.65
N GLY A 235 -16.73 3.22 -6.82
CA GLY A 235 -15.45 2.52 -7.01
C GLY A 235 -14.74 2.95 -8.29
N ARG A 236 -13.50 2.48 -8.48
CA ARG A 236 -12.67 2.82 -9.65
C ARG A 236 -13.21 2.29 -10.97
N GLY A 237 -13.99 1.20 -10.95
CA GLY A 237 -14.50 0.55 -12.15
C GLY A 237 -15.37 -0.64 -11.85
N GLU A 238 -15.93 -1.25 -12.90
CA GLU A 238 -16.83 -2.40 -12.79
C GLU A 238 -16.20 -3.59 -12.06
N LEU A 239 -14.95 -3.92 -12.39
CA LEU A 239 -14.24 -5.03 -11.75
C LEU A 239 -14.08 -4.80 -10.23
N HIS A 240 -13.81 -3.57 -9.81
CA HIS A 240 -13.67 -3.23 -8.40
C HIS A 240 -14.96 -3.49 -7.63
N LEU A 241 -16.10 -3.05 -8.18
CA LEU A 241 -17.42 -3.26 -7.57
C LEU A 241 -17.87 -4.73 -7.66
N SER A 242 -17.51 -5.45 -8.74
CA SER A 242 -17.79 -6.88 -8.87
C SER A 242 -17.08 -7.71 -7.81
N ILE A 243 -15.80 -7.42 -7.53
CA ILE A 243 -15.04 -8.08 -6.46
C ILE A 243 -15.68 -7.82 -5.10
N LEU A 244 -16.14 -6.59 -4.85
CA LEU A 244 -16.86 -6.28 -3.62
C LEU A 244 -18.12 -7.15 -3.49
N ILE A 245 -18.93 -7.27 -4.55
CA ILE A 245 -20.15 -8.07 -4.55
C ILE A 245 -19.84 -9.54 -4.26
N GLU A 246 -18.79 -10.09 -4.88
CA GLU A 246 -18.40 -11.49 -4.67
C GLU A 246 -17.89 -11.77 -3.25
N THR A 247 -17.33 -10.75 -2.60
CA THR A 247 -16.77 -10.89 -1.23
C THR A 247 -17.79 -10.58 -0.12
N MET A 248 -18.94 -10.00 -0.44
CA MET A 248 -20.05 -9.73 0.47
C MET A 248 -20.91 -10.95 0.74
#